data_41f875fd1493a3c98d7d9db7d70360fb
#
_entry.id   41f875fd1493a3c98d7d9db7d70360fb
#
_cell.length_a   1.000
_cell.length_b   1.000
_cell.length_c   1.000
_cell.angle_alpha   90.00
_cell.angle_beta   90.00
_cell.angle_gamma   90.00
#
_symmetry.space_group_name_H-M   'P 1'
#
loop_
_entity.id
_entity.type
_entity.pdbx_description
1 polymer ?
#
loop_
_entity_poly.entity_id
_entity_poly.type
_entity_poly.pdbx_seq_one_letter_code
_entity_poly.pdbx_strand_id
1 'polypeptide(L)'
;MAPNGRIAVSQLSIRDLPWQITWSKDKCTLCGSCTAVCPVRALELGVFQKRTIQANIDINQSSTSYFNVYHGIRQKMTPENACIGCGMCSMVCPNDAIMPIRNDETDKLVFHINQGGAPRRRGGRRNVPGGILDRIKFIRISMLTDPALDAGRHEFEIRTLLGRVLAPEDNLQHLKEHGWIPPVREIYPLIIGGMSFGALSPPMWEGLQMGVAYLNEELNMPVRMCTGEGGCPPRLLRSRFLQYVILQIASGYFGWDEIIHAIPEMKVDPCAVEIKYGQGAKPGDGGLLMWYKVNKLIAAIRGVPEGVSLPSPPTHQTKYSIEEAVAKMIQSMYMAWGFRVPVYPKISATSTSLAVLNNLTRNSYAAGLAIDGEDGGTGAAYNVSLNTMGHPIASNLRDCYLNLVKLGMQNELPLFAGGGVGKSGNLAANAAALIMLGASGVQTGKYVMQAAAGCLGSEHDRCNICNIGLCPKGITSQDPRLYRRLDQEQVAERLVDLFVSFDVELKKIFAPLGRSTSLPIGMSDALGIDDKAAADRLQIKYVV
;
A
#
# COMPACT_ATOMS: atom_id res chain seq x y z
N MET A 1 -32.83 19.13 1.02
CA MET A 1 -32.06 17.86 0.95
C MET A 1 -32.82 16.90 0.05
N ALA A 2 -32.20 16.40 -1.01
CA ALA A 2 -32.82 15.37 -1.83
C ALA A 2 -32.89 14.04 -1.04
N PRO A 3 -33.90 13.18 -1.24
CA PRO A 3 -34.12 11.99 -0.40
C PRO A 3 -32.98 10.97 -0.33
N ASN A 4 -31.89 11.16 -1.04
CA ASN A 4 -30.73 10.25 -1.09
C ASN A 4 -29.41 10.90 -0.67
N GLY A 5 -29.41 12.04 0.03
CA GLY A 5 -28.18 12.68 0.53
C GLY A 5 -27.20 13.15 -0.56
N ARG A 6 -27.63 13.24 -1.82
CA ARG A 6 -26.81 13.75 -2.93
C ARG A 6 -27.05 15.27 -3.04
N ILE A 7 -26.00 16.03 -2.85
CA ILE A 7 -26.02 17.47 -3.18
C ILE A 7 -26.20 17.58 -4.71
N ALA A 8 -27.21 18.32 -5.15
CA ALA A 8 -27.42 18.56 -6.57
C ALA A 8 -26.19 19.28 -7.14
N VAL A 9 -25.72 18.86 -8.33
CA VAL A 9 -24.52 19.42 -8.99
C VAL A 9 -24.57 20.94 -9.14
N SER A 10 -25.77 21.51 -9.23
CA SER A 10 -26.02 22.96 -9.28
C SER A 10 -25.73 23.71 -7.99
N GLN A 11 -25.50 23.03 -6.87
CA GLN A 11 -25.24 23.61 -5.54
C GLN A 11 -23.80 23.49 -5.08
N LEU A 12 -22.92 22.83 -5.88
CA LEU A 12 -21.49 22.71 -5.55
C LEU A 12 -20.79 24.07 -5.70
N SER A 13 -20.15 24.51 -4.64
CA SER A 13 -19.22 25.65 -4.68
C SER A 13 -17.77 25.18 -4.89
N ILE A 14 -16.87 26.11 -5.24
CA ILE A 14 -15.46 25.78 -5.36
C ILE A 14 -14.86 25.30 -4.03
N ARG A 15 -15.47 25.68 -2.90
CA ARG A 15 -15.07 25.26 -1.56
C ARG A 15 -15.44 23.80 -1.25
N ASP A 16 -16.37 23.23 -2.01
CA ASP A 16 -16.80 21.83 -1.87
C ASP A 16 -15.92 20.85 -2.64
N LEU A 17 -14.93 21.35 -3.39
CA LEU A 17 -13.97 20.54 -4.11
C LEU A 17 -12.74 20.27 -3.25
N PRO A 18 -12.20 19.04 -3.24
CA PRO A 18 -11.02 18.68 -2.45
C PRO A 18 -9.76 19.47 -2.86
N TRP A 19 -9.74 19.99 -4.08
CA TRP A 19 -8.64 20.78 -4.60
C TRP A 19 -9.17 22.03 -5.30
N GLN A 20 -8.57 23.17 -4.97
CA GLN A 20 -8.78 24.45 -5.64
C GLN A 20 -7.56 24.78 -6.48
N ILE A 21 -7.79 25.43 -7.61
CA ILE A 21 -6.71 25.91 -8.45
C ILE A 21 -6.60 27.41 -8.28
N THR A 22 -5.46 27.84 -7.81
CA THR A 22 -5.11 29.27 -7.79
C THR A 22 -4.29 29.61 -9.03
N TRP A 23 -4.56 30.76 -9.63
CA TRP A 23 -3.70 31.29 -10.67
C TRP A 23 -3.47 32.79 -10.51
N SER A 24 -2.25 33.22 -10.83
CA SER A 24 -1.86 34.61 -10.86
C SER A 24 -2.07 35.17 -12.24
N LYS A 25 -2.94 36.15 -12.35
CA LYS A 25 -3.22 36.85 -13.62
C LYS A 25 -1.99 37.55 -14.16
N ASP A 26 -1.18 38.12 -13.27
CA ASP A 26 0.00 38.93 -13.66
C ASP A 26 1.15 38.06 -14.17
N LYS A 27 1.21 36.81 -13.78
CA LYS A 27 2.22 35.84 -14.24
C LYS A 27 1.76 35.02 -15.43
N CYS A 28 0.45 34.91 -15.67
CA CYS A 28 -0.11 34.01 -16.67
C CYS A 28 -0.07 34.66 -18.07
N THR A 29 0.62 33.99 -18.99
CA THR A 29 0.67 34.39 -20.40
C THR A 29 -0.45 33.81 -21.26
N LEU A 30 -1.40 33.08 -20.65
CA LEU A 30 -2.51 32.41 -21.34
C LEU A 30 -2.06 31.41 -22.42
N CYS A 31 -0.90 30.79 -22.25
CA CYS A 31 -0.32 29.85 -23.23
C CYS A 31 -1.10 28.53 -23.38
N GLY A 32 -2.02 28.22 -22.48
CA GLY A 32 -2.87 27.02 -22.56
C GLY A 32 -2.20 25.71 -22.15
N SER A 33 -0.90 25.69 -21.84
CA SER A 33 -0.18 24.46 -21.48
C SER A 33 -0.81 23.71 -20.31
N CYS A 34 -1.29 24.42 -19.29
CA CYS A 34 -1.93 23.84 -18.11
C CYS A 34 -3.25 23.13 -18.44
N THR A 35 -4.03 23.66 -19.40
CA THR A 35 -5.30 23.04 -19.82
C THR A 35 -5.06 21.82 -20.70
N ALA A 36 -4.01 21.84 -21.51
CA ALA A 36 -3.65 20.73 -22.39
C ALA A 36 -3.20 19.48 -21.62
N VAL A 37 -2.49 19.65 -20.49
CA VAL A 37 -1.96 18.53 -19.69
C VAL A 37 -2.89 18.05 -18.58
N CYS A 38 -4.02 18.71 -18.35
CA CYS A 38 -4.91 18.34 -17.26
C CYS A 38 -5.62 17.00 -17.55
N PRO A 39 -5.29 15.93 -16.80
CA PRO A 39 -5.79 14.57 -17.11
C PRO A 39 -7.30 14.42 -16.92
N VAL A 40 -7.91 15.26 -16.10
CA VAL A 40 -9.36 15.29 -15.84
C VAL A 40 -10.06 16.47 -16.48
N ARG A 41 -9.34 17.25 -17.29
CA ARG A 41 -9.87 18.45 -17.97
C ARG A 41 -10.53 19.43 -16.99
N ALA A 42 -9.95 19.57 -15.80
CA ALA A 42 -10.47 20.46 -14.74
C ALA A 42 -10.31 21.95 -15.07
N LEU A 43 -9.54 22.30 -16.09
CA LEU A 43 -9.22 23.67 -16.45
C LEU A 43 -9.80 24.06 -17.80
N GLU A 44 -10.32 25.26 -17.88
CA GLU A 44 -10.73 25.93 -19.12
C GLU A 44 -9.94 27.23 -19.29
N LEU A 45 -9.47 27.47 -20.52
CA LEU A 45 -8.92 28.74 -20.94
C LEU A 45 -9.97 29.46 -21.78
N GLY A 46 -10.23 30.72 -21.49
CA GLY A 46 -11.19 31.49 -22.28
C GLY A 46 -11.51 32.88 -21.73
N VAL A 47 -12.63 33.39 -22.21
CA VAL A 47 -13.22 34.66 -21.75
C VAL A 47 -14.40 34.31 -20.84
N PHE A 48 -14.32 34.76 -19.60
CA PHE A 48 -15.33 34.43 -18.59
C PHE A 48 -15.98 35.68 -18.01
N GLN A 49 -17.25 35.54 -17.61
CA GLN A 49 -17.96 36.58 -16.87
C GLN A 49 -17.97 36.19 -15.39
N LYS A 50 -17.47 37.07 -14.55
CA LYS A 50 -17.57 36.90 -13.09
C LYS A 50 -18.75 37.72 -12.58
N ARG A 51 -19.74 37.04 -12.02
CA ARG A 51 -20.84 37.70 -11.31
C ARG A 51 -20.36 38.04 -9.91
N THR A 52 -20.23 39.34 -9.61
CA THR A 52 -19.95 39.81 -8.25
C THR A 52 -21.29 40.22 -7.64
N ILE A 53 -21.76 39.50 -6.66
CA ILE A 53 -22.89 39.90 -5.85
C ILE A 53 -22.31 40.73 -4.71
N GLN A 54 -22.51 42.05 -4.72
CA GLN A 54 -22.33 42.84 -3.51
C GLN A 54 -23.52 42.59 -2.62
N ALA A 55 -23.33 41.88 -1.52
CA ALA A 55 -24.27 41.77 -0.47
C ALA A 55 -24.28 43.09 0.34
N ASN A 56 -25.03 44.08 -0.12
CA ASN A 56 -25.50 45.14 0.77
C ASN A 56 -26.75 44.61 1.46
N ILE A 57 -26.63 44.48 2.77
CA ILE A 57 -27.68 44.01 3.67
C ILE A 57 -28.73 45.12 3.84
N ASP A 58 -29.34 45.56 2.80
CA ASP A 58 -30.52 46.42 2.87
C ASP A 58 -31.64 45.71 2.11
N ILE A 59 -32.58 45.18 2.88
CA ILE A 59 -33.66 44.28 2.46
C ILE A 59 -34.60 44.93 1.44
N ASN A 60 -34.45 46.21 1.14
CA ASN A 60 -35.34 46.98 0.27
C ASN A 60 -34.70 47.53 -1.03
N GLN A 61 -33.46 47.17 -1.35
CA GLN A 61 -32.85 47.59 -2.59
C GLN A 61 -32.50 46.40 -3.47
N SER A 62 -32.93 46.48 -4.73
CA SER A 62 -32.61 45.50 -5.78
C SER A 62 -31.10 45.25 -5.86
N SER A 63 -30.65 43.99 -5.69
CA SER A 63 -29.27 43.59 -5.80
C SER A 63 -28.75 43.91 -7.21
N THR A 64 -27.88 44.89 -7.31
CA THR A 64 -27.12 45.20 -8.54
C THR A 64 -26.03 44.17 -8.71
N SER A 65 -26.17 43.28 -9.69
CA SER A 65 -25.11 42.32 -10.05
C SER A 65 -24.22 42.93 -11.15
N TYR A 66 -22.94 43.05 -10.84
CA TYR A 66 -21.95 43.47 -11.83
C TYR A 66 -21.31 42.25 -12.49
N PHE A 67 -21.25 42.23 -13.82
CA PHE A 67 -20.54 41.22 -14.59
C PHE A 67 -19.16 41.78 -15.02
N ASN A 68 -18.11 41.19 -14.50
CA ASN A 68 -16.76 41.48 -14.99
C ASN A 68 -16.36 40.39 -16.00
N VAL A 69 -16.01 40.81 -17.20
CA VAL A 69 -15.44 39.95 -18.24
C VAL A 69 -13.93 39.91 -18.07
N TYR A 70 -13.37 38.69 -18.02
CA TYR A 70 -11.92 38.52 -17.94
C TYR A 70 -11.45 37.38 -18.83
N HIS A 71 -10.25 37.55 -19.40
CA HIS A 71 -9.52 36.44 -20.03
C HIS A 71 -8.76 35.70 -18.94
N GLY A 72 -8.81 34.40 -18.93
CA GLY A 72 -8.10 33.64 -17.91
C GLY A 72 -8.37 32.14 -17.91
N ILE A 73 -7.99 31.54 -16.82
CA ILE A 73 -8.17 30.13 -16.54
C ILE A 73 -9.28 29.97 -15.51
N ARG A 74 -10.18 29.05 -15.75
CA ARG A 74 -11.25 28.68 -14.82
C ARG A 74 -11.19 27.21 -14.50
N GLN A 75 -11.38 26.90 -13.22
CA GLN A 75 -11.58 25.52 -12.77
C GLN A 75 -13.05 25.09 -13.01
N LYS A 76 -13.22 23.95 -13.65
CA LYS A 76 -14.54 23.33 -13.81
C LYS A 76 -15.03 22.75 -12.49
N MET A 77 -16.34 22.84 -12.27
CA MET A 77 -17.00 22.47 -11.03
C MET A 77 -17.85 21.21 -11.15
N THR A 78 -17.70 20.45 -12.24
CA THR A 78 -18.43 19.18 -12.43
C THR A 78 -17.67 18.03 -11.78
N PRO A 79 -18.37 17.02 -11.22
CA PRO A 79 -17.71 15.88 -10.56
C PRO A 79 -16.73 15.13 -11.47
N GLU A 80 -17.05 15.04 -12.78
CA GLU A 80 -16.21 14.35 -13.75
C GLU A 80 -14.92 15.09 -14.05
N ASN A 81 -14.94 16.43 -13.89
CA ASN A 81 -13.84 17.32 -14.20
C ASN A 81 -13.25 17.97 -12.94
N ALA A 82 -13.57 17.47 -11.76
CA ALA A 82 -13.03 18.00 -10.51
C ALA A 82 -11.49 17.87 -10.47
N CYS A 83 -10.82 18.89 -10.02
CA CYS A 83 -9.36 18.86 -9.84
C CYS A 83 -8.97 17.76 -8.86
N ILE A 84 -8.03 16.93 -9.26
CA ILE A 84 -7.50 15.81 -8.46
C ILE A 84 -6.17 16.14 -7.78
N GLY A 85 -5.73 17.40 -7.85
CA GLY A 85 -4.50 17.90 -7.23
C GLY A 85 -3.22 17.26 -7.76
N CYS A 86 -3.20 16.78 -9.01
CA CYS A 86 -2.03 16.09 -9.58
C CYS A 86 -0.80 16.99 -9.79
N GLY A 87 -0.97 18.32 -9.83
CA GLY A 87 0.11 19.28 -10.00
C GLY A 87 0.65 19.43 -11.43
N MET A 88 0.14 18.68 -12.42
CA MET A 88 0.61 18.76 -13.80
C MET A 88 0.56 20.17 -14.37
N CYS A 89 -0.52 20.92 -14.10
CA CYS A 89 -0.66 22.30 -14.54
C CYS A 89 0.45 23.22 -14.00
N SER A 90 0.86 23.02 -12.76
CA SER A 90 1.95 23.76 -12.13
C SER A 90 3.33 23.38 -12.69
N MET A 91 3.52 22.11 -13.08
CA MET A 91 4.79 21.64 -13.64
C MET A 91 5.09 22.22 -15.03
N VAL A 92 4.05 22.37 -15.86
CA VAL A 92 4.22 22.84 -17.24
C VAL A 92 4.08 24.34 -17.38
N CYS A 93 3.72 25.04 -16.31
CA CYS A 93 3.58 26.49 -16.36
C CYS A 93 4.97 27.17 -16.39
N PRO A 94 5.36 27.85 -17.49
CA PRO A 94 6.69 28.44 -17.59
C PRO A 94 6.91 29.58 -16.60
N ASN A 95 5.83 30.17 -16.09
CA ASN A 95 5.88 31.37 -15.23
C ASN A 95 5.41 31.09 -13.78
N ASP A 96 5.27 29.83 -13.39
CA ASP A 96 4.73 29.47 -12.07
C ASP A 96 3.42 30.21 -11.72
N ALA A 97 2.57 30.41 -12.73
CA ALA A 97 1.35 31.22 -12.59
C ALA A 97 0.16 30.42 -12.02
N ILE A 98 0.24 29.09 -11.93
CA ILE A 98 -0.87 28.24 -11.55
C ILE A 98 -0.43 27.17 -10.57
N MET A 99 -1.24 26.92 -9.52
CA MET A 99 -0.98 25.92 -8.50
C MET A 99 -2.29 25.32 -7.98
N PRO A 100 -2.40 24.01 -7.87
CA PRO A 100 -3.48 23.39 -7.12
C PRO A 100 -3.21 23.51 -5.61
N ILE A 101 -4.18 24.05 -4.88
CA ILE A 101 -4.18 24.14 -3.42
C ILE A 101 -5.23 23.16 -2.88
N ARG A 102 -4.86 22.45 -1.82
CA ARG A 102 -5.77 21.55 -1.13
C ARG A 102 -6.78 22.33 -0.30
N ASN A 103 -8.02 21.85 -0.31
CA ASN A 103 -9.06 22.35 0.58
C ASN A 103 -9.21 21.40 1.77
N ASP A 104 -8.54 21.72 2.87
CA ASP A 104 -8.44 20.85 4.06
C ASP A 104 -9.79 20.53 4.71
N GLU A 105 -10.74 21.49 4.70
CA GLU A 105 -12.05 21.25 5.28
C GLU A 105 -12.87 20.22 4.49
N THR A 106 -12.83 20.34 3.17
CA THR A 106 -13.55 19.39 2.29
C THR A 106 -12.91 18.01 2.30
N ASP A 107 -11.60 17.96 2.49
CA ASP A 107 -10.85 16.72 2.51
C ASP A 107 -11.15 15.88 3.77
N LYS A 108 -11.26 16.52 4.93
CA LYS A 108 -11.73 15.88 6.17
C LYS A 108 -13.13 15.31 6.00
N LEU A 109 -14.06 16.08 5.41
CA LEU A 109 -15.42 15.63 5.17
C LEU A 109 -15.48 14.45 4.16
N VAL A 110 -14.72 14.51 3.08
CA VAL A 110 -14.65 13.43 2.06
C VAL A 110 -14.03 12.17 2.65
N PHE A 111 -13.05 12.30 3.53
CA PHE A 111 -12.43 11.19 4.22
C PHE A 111 -13.42 10.48 5.17
N HIS A 112 -14.15 11.24 5.99
CA HIS A 112 -15.17 10.70 6.90
C HIS A 112 -16.40 10.12 6.17
N ILE A 113 -16.83 10.72 5.07
CA ILE A 113 -17.98 10.22 4.29
C ILE A 113 -17.66 8.91 3.56
N ASN A 114 -16.41 8.67 3.21
CA ASN A 114 -16.00 7.47 2.47
C ASN A 114 -15.72 6.24 3.36
N GLN A 115 -15.87 6.34 4.68
CA GLN A 115 -15.81 5.22 5.65
C GLN A 115 -14.89 4.08 5.23
N GLY A 116 -13.59 4.35 5.08
CA GLY A 116 -12.73 3.29 4.63
C GLY A 116 -11.33 3.75 4.24
N GLY A 117 -10.93 4.91 4.69
CA GLY A 117 -9.52 5.32 4.65
C GLY A 117 -8.92 5.54 3.27
N ALA A 118 -9.54 5.11 2.19
CA ALA A 118 -9.10 5.46 0.87
C ALA A 118 -10.08 6.42 0.21
N PRO A 119 -9.58 7.44 -0.49
CA PRO A 119 -10.45 8.26 -1.30
C PRO A 119 -11.19 7.34 -2.29
N ARG A 120 -12.46 7.07 -2.02
CA ARG A 120 -13.31 6.43 -3.03
C ARG A 120 -13.23 7.32 -4.25
N ARG A 121 -12.73 6.77 -5.34
CA ARG A 121 -12.67 7.46 -6.61
C ARG A 121 -14.06 8.00 -6.90
N ARG A 122 -14.22 9.31 -6.92
CA ARG A 122 -15.39 9.96 -7.47
C ARG A 122 -15.38 9.75 -8.99
N GLY A 123 -15.89 8.75 -9.42
CA GLY A 123 -16.26 8.40 -10.77
C GLY A 123 -17.07 7.19 -10.51
N GLY A 124 -18.35 7.27 -10.90
CA GLY A 124 -19.26 6.17 -10.71
C GLY A 124 -18.55 4.88 -11.06
N ARG A 125 -18.93 3.80 -10.43
CA ARG A 125 -18.47 2.47 -10.80
C ARG A 125 -18.35 2.41 -12.32
N ARG A 126 -17.23 2.81 -12.87
CA ARG A 126 -16.86 2.20 -14.13
C ARG A 126 -16.63 0.77 -13.71
N ASN A 127 -17.38 -0.11 -14.34
CA ASN A 127 -17.16 -1.53 -14.34
C ASN A 127 -15.77 -1.79 -14.94
N VAL A 128 -14.73 -1.45 -14.18
CA VAL A 128 -13.51 -2.23 -14.27
C VAL A 128 -13.95 -3.56 -13.69
N PRO A 129 -13.89 -4.64 -14.44
CA PRO A 129 -14.17 -5.95 -13.87
C PRO A 129 -13.28 -6.03 -12.64
N GLY A 130 -13.89 -5.98 -11.46
CA GLY A 130 -13.17 -6.18 -10.23
C GLY A 130 -12.47 -7.51 -10.36
N GLY A 131 -11.20 -7.58 -9.96
CA GLY A 131 -10.50 -8.85 -9.91
C GLY A 131 -11.32 -9.85 -9.10
N ILE A 132 -10.97 -11.11 -9.15
CA ILE A 132 -11.70 -12.19 -8.47
C ILE A 132 -11.99 -11.87 -6.99
N LEU A 133 -11.07 -11.17 -6.30
CA LEU A 133 -11.23 -10.76 -4.90
C LEU A 133 -12.43 -9.82 -4.66
N ASP A 134 -12.79 -8.98 -5.63
CA ASP A 134 -13.91 -8.03 -5.49
C ASP A 134 -15.29 -8.67 -5.69
N ARG A 135 -15.29 -9.89 -6.23
CA ARG A 135 -16.51 -10.70 -6.46
C ARG A 135 -16.80 -11.65 -5.30
N ILE A 136 -15.83 -11.86 -4.40
CA ILE A 136 -16.02 -12.74 -3.25
C ILE A 136 -17.05 -12.14 -2.28
N LYS A 137 -17.98 -12.97 -1.84
CA LYS A 137 -19.02 -12.67 -0.84
C LYS A 137 -18.70 -13.40 0.47
N PHE A 138 -19.00 -12.73 1.58
CA PHE A 138 -18.88 -13.29 2.91
C PHE A 138 -20.23 -13.86 3.34
N ILE A 139 -20.26 -15.16 3.64
CA ILE A 139 -21.48 -15.87 4.00
C ILE A 139 -21.51 -15.97 5.53
N ARG A 140 -22.52 -15.35 6.12
CA ARG A 140 -22.71 -15.40 7.56
C ARG A 140 -22.96 -16.83 8.03
N ILE A 141 -22.26 -17.26 9.06
CA ILE A 141 -22.37 -18.59 9.66
C ILE A 141 -22.82 -18.58 11.13
N SER A 142 -22.80 -17.41 11.77
CA SER A 142 -23.21 -17.26 13.17
C SER A 142 -24.70 -16.97 13.33
N MET A 143 -25.25 -17.29 14.50
CA MET A 143 -26.65 -16.98 14.83
C MET A 143 -26.86 -15.50 15.17
N LEU A 144 -28.07 -14.98 14.97
CA LEU A 144 -28.41 -13.56 15.17
C LEU A 144 -28.23 -13.07 16.61
N THR A 145 -28.31 -13.97 17.57
CA THR A 145 -28.25 -13.66 19.01
C THR A 145 -26.88 -13.88 19.64
N ASP A 146 -25.86 -14.16 18.82
CA ASP A 146 -24.49 -14.38 19.32
C ASP A 146 -23.85 -13.03 19.70
N PRO A 147 -23.45 -12.82 20.97
CA PRO A 147 -22.73 -11.61 21.39
C PRO A 147 -21.42 -11.39 20.64
N ALA A 148 -20.82 -12.44 20.06
CA ALA A 148 -19.65 -12.34 19.21
C ALA A 148 -19.87 -11.53 17.92
N LEU A 149 -21.13 -11.22 17.58
CA LEU A 149 -21.48 -10.38 16.43
C LEU A 149 -21.19 -8.88 16.63
N ASP A 150 -20.99 -8.44 17.87
CA ASP A 150 -20.63 -7.05 18.14
C ASP A 150 -19.18 -6.79 17.76
N ALA A 151 -18.99 -6.15 16.63
CA ALA A 151 -17.68 -5.74 16.15
C ALA A 151 -17.04 -4.60 16.97
N GLY A 152 -17.85 -3.93 17.79
CA GLY A 152 -17.39 -2.79 18.62
C GLY A 152 -16.88 -3.20 20.00
N ARG A 153 -17.00 -4.48 20.38
CA ARG A 153 -16.53 -4.90 21.70
C ARG A 153 -15.01 -4.82 21.81
N HIS A 154 -14.52 -4.38 22.96
CA HIS A 154 -13.11 -4.06 23.19
C HIS A 154 -12.18 -5.29 23.17
N GLU A 155 -12.69 -6.49 23.44
CA GLU A 155 -11.89 -7.73 23.38
C GLU A 155 -11.61 -8.20 21.95
N PHE A 156 -12.25 -7.58 20.95
CA PHE A 156 -12.05 -7.97 19.55
C PHE A 156 -10.80 -7.30 18.98
N GLU A 157 -9.64 -7.79 19.34
CA GLU A 157 -8.37 -7.35 18.80
C GLU A 157 -7.95 -8.18 17.58
N ILE A 158 -7.59 -7.50 16.50
CA ILE A 158 -7.13 -8.14 15.27
C ILE A 158 -5.61 -8.18 15.27
N ARG A 159 -5.06 -9.39 15.44
CA ARG A 159 -3.63 -9.65 15.49
C ARG A 159 -3.26 -10.92 14.77
N THR A 160 -2.02 -11.04 14.32
CA THR A 160 -1.46 -12.22 13.69
C THR A 160 -0.01 -12.42 14.10
N LEU A 161 0.54 -13.57 13.77
CA LEU A 161 1.93 -13.91 14.10
C LEU A 161 2.80 -13.90 12.83
N LEU A 162 4.00 -13.35 12.95
CA LEU A 162 5.10 -13.46 12.02
C LEU A 162 6.21 -14.25 12.71
N GLY A 163 6.44 -15.45 12.25
CA GLY A 163 7.37 -16.40 12.84
C GLY A 163 6.83 -17.82 12.74
N ARG A 164 7.72 -18.79 12.71
CA ARG A 164 7.32 -20.19 12.73
C ARG A 164 6.85 -20.57 14.13
N VAL A 165 5.60 -20.98 14.25
CA VAL A 165 4.98 -21.35 15.52
C VAL A 165 5.07 -22.85 15.70
N LEU A 166 5.95 -23.30 16.57
CA LEU A 166 6.09 -24.72 16.93
C LEU A 166 5.24 -25.05 18.17
N ALA A 167 4.83 -26.31 18.29
CA ALA A 167 4.24 -26.80 19.54
C ALA A 167 5.24 -26.66 20.70
N PRO A 168 4.78 -26.53 21.97
CA PRO A 168 5.70 -26.33 23.10
C PRO A 168 6.74 -27.44 23.24
N GLU A 169 6.37 -28.70 23.01
CA GLU A 169 7.28 -29.86 23.02
C GLU A 169 8.31 -29.78 21.89
N ASP A 170 7.90 -29.37 20.68
CA ASP A 170 8.80 -29.21 19.53
C ASP A 170 9.75 -28.03 19.75
N ASN A 171 9.29 -26.93 20.37
CA ASN A 171 10.16 -25.82 20.78
C ASN A 171 11.23 -26.27 21.76
N LEU A 172 10.88 -27.10 22.75
CA LEU A 172 11.82 -27.62 23.74
C LEU A 172 12.84 -28.58 23.09
N GLN A 173 12.39 -29.42 22.18
CA GLN A 173 13.27 -30.31 21.43
C GLN A 173 14.23 -29.49 20.54
N HIS A 174 13.69 -28.51 19.79
CA HIS A 174 14.48 -27.63 18.93
C HIS A 174 15.56 -26.88 19.74
N LEU A 175 15.20 -26.36 20.91
CA LEU A 175 16.15 -25.69 21.80
C LEU A 175 17.28 -26.63 22.24
N LYS A 176 16.97 -27.91 22.55
CA LYS A 176 17.98 -28.92 22.93
C LYS A 176 18.90 -29.27 21.77
N GLU A 177 18.38 -29.38 20.57
CA GLU A 177 19.11 -29.79 19.38
C GLU A 177 19.94 -28.66 18.76
N HIS A 178 19.42 -27.44 18.77
CA HIS A 178 19.98 -26.31 18.00
C HIS A 178 20.43 -25.12 18.86
N GLY A 179 20.07 -25.09 20.15
CA GLY A 179 20.45 -24.02 21.07
C GLY A 179 19.64 -22.72 20.92
N TRP A 180 18.57 -22.70 20.14
CA TRP A 180 17.69 -21.54 19.96
C TRP A 180 16.25 -21.96 19.68
N ILE A 181 15.31 -21.00 19.79
CA ILE A 181 13.90 -21.16 19.44
C ILE A 181 13.57 -20.21 18.29
N PRO A 182 12.82 -20.64 17.26
CA PRO A 182 12.41 -19.76 16.18
C PRO A 182 11.67 -18.52 16.72
N PRO A 183 12.17 -17.31 16.41
CA PRO A 183 11.55 -16.10 16.94
C PRO A 183 10.19 -15.84 16.30
N VAL A 184 9.24 -15.41 17.10
CA VAL A 184 7.87 -15.06 16.69
C VAL A 184 7.58 -13.61 17.11
N ARG A 185 6.90 -12.87 16.27
CA ARG A 185 6.45 -11.49 16.53
C ARG A 185 4.95 -11.40 16.32
N GLU A 186 4.29 -10.75 17.26
CA GLU A 186 2.92 -10.32 17.04
C GLU A 186 2.89 -9.08 16.14
N ILE A 187 2.07 -9.10 15.12
CA ILE A 187 1.92 -8.02 14.17
C ILE A 187 0.45 -7.79 13.80
N TYR A 188 0.15 -6.64 13.25
CA TYR A 188 -1.13 -6.36 12.63
C TYR A 188 -1.21 -7.03 11.25
N PRO A 189 -2.36 -7.61 10.82
CA PRO A 189 -2.43 -8.40 9.58
C PRO A 189 -2.38 -7.58 8.28
N LEU A 190 -2.15 -6.28 8.38
CA LEU A 190 -1.87 -5.40 7.24
C LEU A 190 -0.46 -4.83 7.37
N ILE A 191 0.43 -5.24 6.48
CA ILE A 191 1.82 -4.79 6.43
C ILE A 191 1.95 -3.73 5.33
N ILE A 192 2.65 -2.64 5.63
CA ILE A 192 3.07 -1.67 4.61
C ILE A 192 4.18 -2.31 3.79
N GLY A 193 3.85 -2.69 2.55
CA GLY A 193 4.74 -3.42 1.65
C GLY A 193 6.00 -2.65 1.28
N GLY A 194 7.04 -3.36 0.87
CA GLY A 194 8.36 -2.81 0.58
C GLY A 194 8.37 -1.68 -0.45
N MET A 195 8.66 -0.49 0.01
CA MET A 195 8.82 0.73 -0.80
C MET A 195 10.11 1.42 -0.37
N SER A 196 11.18 1.28 -1.18
CA SER A 196 12.51 1.72 -0.79
C SER A 196 12.64 3.23 -0.62
N PHE A 197 13.47 3.63 0.35
CA PHE A 197 13.98 5.00 0.43
C PHE A 197 14.73 5.33 -0.88
N GLY A 198 14.34 6.41 -1.53
CA GLY A 198 14.81 6.75 -2.88
C GLY A 198 13.83 6.38 -4.00
N ALA A 199 13.08 5.30 -3.89
CA ALA A 199 11.87 5.10 -4.71
C ALA A 199 10.76 6.04 -4.21
N LEU A 200 10.54 6.10 -2.90
CA LEU A 200 9.77 7.15 -2.24
C LEU A 200 10.65 8.36 -1.92
N SER A 201 10.03 9.51 -1.85
CA SER A 201 10.66 10.75 -1.38
C SER A 201 10.86 10.74 0.14
N PRO A 202 11.81 11.54 0.66
CA PRO A 202 12.03 11.66 2.10
C PRO A 202 10.75 11.98 2.90
N PRO A 203 9.96 13.02 2.58
CA PRO A 203 8.77 13.34 3.36
C PRO A 203 7.69 12.24 3.32
N MET A 204 7.56 11.53 2.19
CA MET A 204 6.65 10.37 2.12
C MET A 204 7.10 9.27 3.09
N TRP A 205 8.39 8.95 3.06
CA TRP A 205 8.94 7.87 3.86
C TRP A 205 8.93 8.21 5.37
N GLU A 206 9.26 9.45 5.72
CA GLU A 206 9.21 9.98 7.09
C GLU A 206 7.78 10.04 7.63
N GLY A 207 6.83 10.49 6.82
CA GLY A 207 5.41 10.48 7.20
C GLY A 207 4.88 9.07 7.47
N LEU A 208 5.29 8.07 6.67
CA LEU A 208 4.96 6.68 6.97
C LEU A 208 5.55 6.22 8.31
N GLN A 209 6.81 6.58 8.62
CA GLN A 209 7.43 6.27 9.90
C GLN A 209 6.66 6.89 11.07
N MET A 210 6.32 8.18 10.98
CA MET A 210 5.57 8.89 12.03
C MET A 210 4.22 8.22 12.28
N GLY A 211 3.47 7.89 11.23
CA GLY A 211 2.18 7.22 11.36
C GLY A 211 2.29 5.81 11.95
N VAL A 212 3.32 5.04 11.55
CA VAL A 212 3.57 3.70 12.13
C VAL A 212 3.96 3.79 13.61
N ALA A 213 4.78 4.77 13.99
CA ALA A 213 5.12 5.00 15.40
C ALA A 213 3.86 5.28 16.22
N TYR A 214 3.01 6.21 15.77
CA TYR A 214 1.77 6.57 16.45
C TYR A 214 0.82 5.36 16.59
N LEU A 215 0.64 4.57 15.52
CA LEU A 215 -0.19 3.36 15.55
C LEU A 215 0.28 2.35 16.60
N ASN A 216 1.59 2.19 16.76
CA ASN A 216 2.16 1.26 17.73
C ASN A 216 2.16 1.81 19.16
N GLU A 217 2.58 3.07 19.35
CA GLU A 217 2.85 3.65 20.66
C GLU A 217 1.59 4.20 21.32
N GLU A 218 0.68 4.81 20.54
CA GLU A 218 -0.53 5.45 21.07
C GLU A 218 -1.80 4.59 20.92
N LEU A 219 -1.91 3.83 19.82
CA LEU A 219 -3.10 3.03 19.54
C LEU A 219 -2.91 1.53 19.80
N ASN A 220 -1.73 1.11 20.23
CA ASN A 220 -1.40 -0.30 20.48
C ASN A 220 -1.72 -1.21 19.27
N MET A 221 -1.59 -0.69 18.06
CA MET A 221 -1.74 -1.44 16.82
C MET A 221 -0.36 -1.84 16.30
N PRO A 222 0.03 -3.12 16.32
CA PRO A 222 1.39 -3.57 15.98
C PRO A 222 1.63 -3.57 14.47
N VAL A 223 1.48 -2.41 13.83
CA VAL A 223 1.68 -2.20 12.39
C VAL A 223 3.16 -2.24 12.04
N ARG A 224 3.49 -2.85 10.92
CA ARG A 224 4.86 -2.97 10.42
C ARG A 224 5.01 -2.38 9.03
N MET A 225 6.19 -1.79 8.76
CA MET A 225 6.55 -1.33 7.43
C MET A 225 7.82 -2.02 6.94
N CYS A 226 7.82 -2.38 5.66
CA CYS A 226 8.98 -2.95 4.99
C CYS A 226 9.80 -1.85 4.32
N THR A 227 11.15 -1.91 4.48
CA THR A 227 12.05 -0.92 3.89
C THR A 227 12.09 -0.95 2.38
N GLY A 228 11.76 -2.08 1.76
CA GLY A 228 12.10 -2.33 0.36
C GLY A 228 13.60 -2.58 0.15
N GLU A 229 13.97 -2.90 -1.07
CA GLU A 229 15.29 -3.43 -1.47
C GLU A 229 16.43 -2.39 -1.55
N GLY A 230 16.23 -1.18 -1.08
CA GLY A 230 17.16 -0.06 -1.28
C GLY A 230 18.09 0.25 -0.12
N GLY A 231 18.28 -0.66 0.81
CA GLY A 231 18.99 -0.38 2.05
C GLY A 231 18.15 0.38 3.07
N CYS A 232 18.77 0.87 4.10
CA CYS A 232 18.12 1.54 5.21
C CYS A 232 18.92 2.78 5.63
N PRO A 233 18.29 3.94 5.86
CA PRO A 233 19.00 5.12 6.36
C PRO A 233 19.71 4.83 7.68
N PRO A 234 21.00 5.19 7.86
CA PRO A 234 21.78 4.87 9.07
C PRO A 234 21.15 5.38 10.37
N ARG A 235 20.44 6.53 10.31
CA ARG A 235 19.72 7.07 11.47
C ARG A 235 18.60 6.13 11.95
N LEU A 236 17.95 5.41 11.02
CA LEU A 236 16.91 4.45 11.35
C LEU A 236 17.48 3.20 12.02
N LEU A 237 18.59 2.68 11.50
CA LEU A 237 19.27 1.52 12.08
C LEU A 237 19.65 1.71 13.56
N ARG A 238 19.89 2.98 13.99
CA ARG A 238 20.22 3.34 15.37
C ARG A 238 19.04 3.85 16.19
N SER A 239 17.83 3.86 15.62
CA SER A 239 16.63 4.37 16.28
C SER A 239 15.79 3.26 16.93
N ARG A 240 14.98 3.62 17.94
CA ARG A 240 14.00 2.70 18.52
C ARG A 240 12.91 2.30 17.52
N PHE A 241 12.70 3.09 16.47
CA PHE A 241 11.71 2.82 15.43
C PHE A 241 12.02 1.53 14.65
N LEU A 242 13.28 1.06 14.67
CA LEU A 242 13.70 -0.15 13.96
C LEU A 242 12.86 -1.39 14.35
N GLN A 243 12.37 -1.46 15.58
CA GLN A 243 11.49 -2.55 16.04
C GLN A 243 10.17 -2.69 15.25
N TYR A 244 9.72 -1.62 14.57
CA TYR A 244 8.51 -1.63 13.74
C TYR A 244 8.79 -1.93 12.27
N VAL A 245 10.05 -2.17 11.94
CA VAL A 245 10.53 -2.28 10.57
C VAL A 245 10.84 -3.72 10.18
N ILE A 246 10.45 -4.09 8.96
CA ILE A 246 10.91 -5.29 8.28
C ILE A 246 12.01 -4.86 7.32
N LEU A 247 13.25 -5.28 7.58
CA LEU A 247 14.36 -5.01 6.68
C LEU A 247 14.30 -5.93 5.47
N GLN A 248 14.33 -5.39 4.26
CA GLN A 248 14.29 -6.20 3.05
C GLN A 248 15.65 -6.23 2.36
N ILE A 249 16.12 -7.45 2.08
CA ILE A 249 17.27 -7.71 1.21
C ILE A 249 16.79 -8.29 -0.11
N ALA A 250 17.37 -7.86 -1.22
CA ALA A 250 17.09 -8.42 -2.54
C ALA A 250 18.39 -8.74 -3.28
N SER A 251 18.29 -9.24 -4.51
CA SER A 251 19.41 -9.71 -5.34
C SER A 251 20.47 -8.65 -5.68
N GLY A 252 20.13 -7.35 -5.53
CA GLY A 252 21.09 -6.26 -5.71
C GLY A 252 21.94 -5.95 -4.49
N TYR A 253 21.60 -6.48 -3.31
CA TYR A 253 22.29 -6.29 -2.03
C TYR A 253 22.57 -4.83 -1.64
N PHE A 254 21.82 -3.88 -2.17
CA PHE A 254 22.03 -2.44 -1.95
C PHE A 254 21.92 -2.07 -0.47
N GLY A 255 23.00 -1.44 0.05
CA GLY A 255 23.09 -1.00 1.44
C GLY A 255 23.08 -2.11 2.48
N TRP A 256 23.27 -3.36 2.06
CA TRP A 256 23.23 -4.50 2.97
C TRP A 256 24.46 -4.61 3.85
N ASP A 257 25.64 -4.29 3.31
CA ASP A 257 26.88 -4.27 4.08
C ASP A 257 26.78 -3.28 5.23
N GLU A 258 26.22 -2.10 5.01
CA GLU A 258 25.96 -1.08 6.04
C GLU A 258 25.01 -1.61 7.13
N ILE A 259 23.98 -2.36 6.74
CA ILE A 259 23.05 -2.97 7.69
C ILE A 259 23.77 -4.02 8.55
N ILE A 260 24.55 -4.92 7.96
CA ILE A 260 25.30 -5.95 8.69
C ILE A 260 26.32 -5.33 9.65
N HIS A 261 27.07 -4.33 9.21
CA HIS A 261 28.03 -3.63 10.07
C HIS A 261 27.36 -2.87 11.22
N ALA A 262 26.12 -2.42 11.02
CA ALA A 262 25.39 -1.71 12.07
C ALA A 262 24.78 -2.63 13.15
N ILE A 263 24.66 -3.94 12.93
CA ILE A 263 24.00 -4.86 13.88
C ILE A 263 24.53 -4.72 15.32
N PRO A 264 25.84 -4.65 15.57
CA PRO A 264 26.35 -4.50 16.94
C PRO A 264 25.98 -3.17 17.62
N GLU A 265 25.66 -2.14 16.82
CA GLU A 265 25.31 -0.81 17.31
C GLU A 265 23.79 -0.57 17.39
N MET A 266 22.98 -1.52 16.93
CA MET A 266 21.52 -1.39 16.95
C MET A 266 21.01 -1.41 18.40
N LYS A 267 20.18 -0.42 18.75
CA LYS A 267 19.56 -0.33 20.08
C LYS A 267 18.46 -1.36 20.28
N VAL A 268 17.80 -1.74 19.20
CA VAL A 268 16.71 -2.72 19.13
C VAL A 268 16.84 -3.54 17.85
N ASP A 269 16.39 -4.78 17.88
CA ASP A 269 16.34 -5.61 16.68
C ASP A 269 15.19 -5.15 15.75
N PRO A 270 15.31 -5.31 14.42
CA PRO A 270 14.18 -5.13 13.51
C PRO A 270 13.07 -6.16 13.79
N CYS A 271 11.85 -5.84 13.39
CA CYS A 271 10.74 -6.78 13.51
C CYS A 271 11.04 -8.11 12.81
N ALA A 272 11.55 -8.03 11.59
CA ALA A 272 11.90 -9.19 10.78
C ALA A 272 12.89 -8.83 9.66
N VAL A 273 13.43 -9.85 8.99
CA VAL A 273 14.15 -9.73 7.71
C VAL A 273 13.37 -10.44 6.62
N GLU A 274 13.04 -9.72 5.56
CA GLU A 274 12.41 -10.26 4.35
C GLU A 274 13.46 -10.41 3.23
N ILE A 275 13.63 -11.63 2.71
CA ILE A 275 14.51 -11.91 1.59
C ILE A 275 13.68 -11.94 0.30
N LYS A 276 13.85 -10.93 -0.54
CA LYS A 276 13.08 -10.79 -1.78
C LYS A 276 13.73 -11.52 -2.94
N TYR A 277 13.05 -12.52 -3.46
CA TYR A 277 13.43 -13.27 -4.67
C TYR A 277 12.65 -12.83 -5.91
N GLY A 278 11.49 -12.25 -5.75
CA GLY A 278 10.64 -11.82 -6.84
C GLY A 278 9.61 -10.78 -6.45
N GLN A 279 8.93 -10.29 -7.45
CA GLN A 279 7.84 -9.31 -7.33
C GLN A 279 6.76 -9.63 -8.35
N GLY A 280 5.51 -9.73 -7.91
CA GLY A 280 4.40 -10.19 -8.74
C GLY A 280 4.14 -9.35 -9.99
N ALA A 281 4.28 -8.03 -9.88
CA ALA A 281 4.08 -7.12 -11.02
C ALA A 281 5.09 -7.29 -12.18
N LYS A 282 6.20 -7.97 -11.94
CA LYS A 282 7.25 -8.21 -12.94
C LYS A 282 8.02 -9.49 -12.63
N PRO A 283 7.40 -10.67 -12.80
CA PRO A 283 8.04 -11.94 -12.61
C PRO A 283 9.27 -12.07 -13.53
N GLY A 284 10.40 -12.50 -12.97
CA GLY A 284 11.65 -12.65 -13.69
C GLY A 284 12.49 -11.38 -13.87
N ASP A 285 11.98 -10.22 -13.46
CA ASP A 285 12.73 -8.97 -13.46
C ASP A 285 13.11 -8.56 -12.03
N GLY A 286 14.31 -8.03 -11.84
CA GLY A 286 14.76 -7.41 -10.59
C GLY A 286 14.20 -6.00 -10.39
N GLY A 287 14.54 -5.40 -9.25
CA GLY A 287 14.24 -3.98 -8.98
C GLY A 287 15.02 -3.04 -9.91
N LEU A 288 14.53 -1.82 -10.06
CA LEU A 288 15.21 -0.78 -10.84
C LEU A 288 15.02 0.58 -10.18
N LEU A 289 16.12 1.27 -9.90
CA LEU A 289 16.11 2.69 -9.58
C LEU A 289 16.94 3.44 -10.63
N MET A 290 16.30 4.40 -11.28
CA MET A 290 16.93 5.15 -12.38
C MET A 290 17.93 6.17 -11.84
N TRP A 291 18.99 6.42 -12.61
CA TRP A 291 20.12 7.28 -12.28
C TRP A 291 19.74 8.66 -11.73
N TYR A 292 18.72 9.30 -12.27
CA TYR A 292 18.26 10.65 -11.87
C TYR A 292 17.58 10.69 -10.48
N LYS A 293 17.29 9.52 -9.89
CA LYS A 293 16.85 9.41 -8.49
C LYS A 293 18.00 9.12 -7.53
N VAL A 294 19.17 8.72 -8.05
CA VAL A 294 20.33 8.35 -7.25
C VAL A 294 21.16 9.61 -6.97
N ASN A 295 20.70 10.41 -6.02
CA ASN A 295 21.43 11.56 -5.50
C ASN A 295 22.46 11.11 -4.43
N LYS A 296 23.26 12.04 -3.91
CA LYS A 296 24.30 11.78 -2.92
C LYS A 296 23.80 10.99 -1.70
N LEU A 297 22.62 11.31 -1.18
CA LEU A 297 22.02 10.61 -0.03
C LEU A 297 21.66 9.16 -0.38
N ILE A 298 21.00 8.95 -1.50
CA ILE A 298 20.59 7.61 -1.96
C ILE A 298 21.83 6.77 -2.31
N ALA A 299 22.83 7.36 -2.94
CA ALA A 299 24.10 6.73 -3.24
C ALA A 299 24.78 6.21 -1.98
N ALA A 300 24.86 7.05 -0.93
CA ALA A 300 25.42 6.66 0.36
C ALA A 300 24.64 5.52 1.06
N ILE A 301 23.29 5.59 1.07
CA ILE A 301 22.44 4.54 1.68
C ILE A 301 22.60 3.20 0.96
N ARG A 302 22.80 3.21 -0.35
CA ARG A 302 22.88 2.01 -1.18
C ARG A 302 24.30 1.47 -1.38
N GLY A 303 25.31 2.20 -0.92
CA GLY A 303 26.72 1.83 -1.13
C GLY A 303 27.14 1.87 -2.60
N VAL A 304 26.67 2.87 -3.38
CA VAL A 304 26.87 2.94 -4.84
C VAL A 304 27.29 4.36 -5.26
N PRO A 305 27.86 4.54 -6.48
CA PRO A 305 28.12 5.87 -7.02
C PRO A 305 26.84 6.67 -7.29
N GLU A 306 26.91 8.00 -7.13
CA GLU A 306 25.83 8.92 -7.49
C GLU A 306 25.58 8.95 -9.00
N GLY A 307 24.33 9.12 -9.40
CA GLY A 307 23.94 9.30 -10.81
C GLY A 307 24.04 8.05 -11.67
N VAL A 308 24.03 6.86 -11.07
CA VAL A 308 24.07 5.58 -11.80
C VAL A 308 22.73 4.86 -11.63
N SER A 309 22.20 4.28 -12.72
CA SER A 309 21.00 3.43 -12.62
C SER A 309 21.34 2.11 -11.92
N LEU A 310 20.44 1.69 -11.02
CA LEU A 310 20.64 0.55 -10.14
C LEU A 310 19.64 -0.57 -10.44
N PRO A 311 19.91 -1.44 -11.42
CA PRO A 311 19.13 -2.65 -11.62
C PRO A 311 19.53 -3.70 -10.58
N SER A 312 18.54 -4.37 -9.98
CA SER A 312 18.78 -5.61 -9.26
C SER A 312 18.78 -6.77 -10.26
N PRO A 313 19.69 -7.74 -10.15
CA PRO A 313 19.62 -8.96 -10.94
C PRO A 313 18.27 -9.69 -10.72
N PRO A 314 17.77 -10.45 -11.70
CA PRO A 314 16.53 -11.22 -11.54
C PRO A 314 16.65 -12.33 -10.50
N THR A 315 17.86 -12.78 -10.20
CA THR A 315 18.17 -13.86 -9.26
C THR A 315 19.32 -13.46 -8.31
N HIS A 316 19.43 -14.14 -7.18
CA HIS A 316 20.62 -14.05 -6.32
C HIS A 316 21.77 -14.81 -6.99
N GLN A 317 22.65 -14.09 -7.67
CA GLN A 317 23.66 -14.62 -8.61
C GLN A 317 24.59 -15.68 -8.03
N THR A 318 24.81 -15.66 -6.71
CA THR A 318 25.69 -16.63 -6.04
C THR A 318 24.98 -17.92 -5.63
N LYS A 319 23.70 -18.07 -5.98
CA LYS A 319 22.86 -19.20 -5.56
C LYS A 319 22.40 -20.00 -6.77
N TYR A 320 22.64 -21.31 -6.72
CA TYR A 320 22.39 -22.21 -7.83
C TYR A 320 21.02 -22.89 -7.77
N SER A 321 20.52 -23.22 -6.56
CA SER A 321 19.29 -23.97 -6.38
C SER A 321 18.33 -23.27 -5.42
N ILE A 322 17.06 -23.72 -5.36
CA ILE A 322 16.06 -23.25 -4.39
C ILE A 322 16.58 -23.50 -2.97
N GLU A 323 17.22 -24.63 -2.70
CA GLU A 323 17.78 -25.01 -1.41
C GLU A 323 18.88 -24.03 -0.97
N GLU A 324 19.75 -23.63 -1.87
CA GLU A 324 20.78 -22.64 -1.57
C GLU A 324 20.21 -21.24 -1.44
N ALA A 325 19.37 -20.85 -2.39
CA ALA A 325 18.79 -19.52 -2.43
C ALA A 325 17.91 -19.27 -1.20
N VAL A 326 17.13 -20.25 -0.79
CA VAL A 326 16.13 -20.09 0.27
C VAL A 326 16.66 -20.58 1.60
N ALA A 327 16.95 -21.87 1.76
CA ALA A 327 17.29 -22.43 3.07
C ALA A 327 18.61 -21.91 3.62
N LYS A 328 19.69 -21.96 2.84
CA LYS A 328 21.02 -21.49 3.31
C LYS A 328 21.03 -19.97 3.56
N MET A 329 20.32 -19.19 2.74
CA MET A 329 20.27 -17.75 2.92
C MET A 329 19.47 -17.35 4.18
N ILE A 330 18.36 -18.02 4.46
CA ILE A 330 17.60 -17.85 5.70
C ILE A 330 18.49 -18.16 6.90
N GLN A 331 19.22 -19.28 6.86
CA GLN A 331 20.15 -19.67 7.93
C GLN A 331 21.24 -18.61 8.14
N SER A 332 21.85 -18.11 7.05
CA SER A 332 22.88 -17.05 7.15
C SER A 332 22.32 -15.78 7.80
N MET A 333 21.09 -15.41 7.48
CA MET A 333 20.44 -14.25 8.11
C MET A 333 20.13 -14.51 9.58
N TYR A 334 19.64 -15.68 9.95
CA TYR A 334 19.47 -16.03 11.36
C TYR A 334 20.78 -15.92 12.14
N MET A 335 21.88 -16.44 11.59
CA MET A 335 23.20 -16.34 12.20
C MET A 335 23.66 -14.88 12.37
N ALA A 336 23.44 -14.03 11.36
CA ALA A 336 23.81 -12.61 11.41
C ALA A 336 23.12 -11.87 12.57
N TRP A 337 21.88 -12.21 12.88
CA TRP A 337 21.13 -11.65 14.01
C TRP A 337 21.15 -12.50 15.28
N GLY A 338 22.06 -13.49 15.39
CA GLY A 338 22.14 -14.37 16.56
C GLY A 338 20.79 -15.04 16.88
N PHE A 339 20.03 -15.41 15.86
CA PHE A 339 18.73 -16.11 15.93
C PHE A 339 17.60 -15.36 16.66
N ARG A 340 17.73 -14.03 16.82
CA ARG A 340 16.72 -13.21 17.53
C ARG A 340 15.65 -12.62 16.62
N VAL A 341 15.87 -12.57 15.32
CA VAL A 341 15.02 -11.89 14.35
C VAL A 341 14.38 -12.91 13.39
N PRO A 342 13.04 -12.87 13.19
CA PRO A 342 12.37 -13.72 12.21
C PRO A 342 12.87 -13.43 10.79
N VAL A 343 13.12 -14.48 10.01
CA VAL A 343 13.61 -14.37 8.62
C VAL A 343 12.68 -15.14 7.69
N TYR A 344 12.19 -14.51 6.65
CA TYR A 344 11.28 -15.14 5.69
C TYR A 344 11.51 -14.67 4.26
N PRO A 345 11.24 -15.52 3.24
CA PRO A 345 11.36 -15.15 1.84
C PRO A 345 10.09 -14.48 1.32
N LYS A 346 10.26 -13.64 0.30
CA LYS A 346 9.21 -13.12 -0.56
C LYS A 346 9.43 -13.54 -1.99
N ILE A 347 8.42 -14.17 -2.60
CA ILE A 347 8.44 -14.64 -3.98
C ILE A 347 7.33 -14.00 -4.79
N SER A 348 7.47 -13.99 -6.12
CA SER A 348 6.32 -13.79 -7.01
C SER A 348 5.46 -15.05 -7.04
N ALA A 349 4.15 -14.87 -7.14
CA ALA A 349 3.22 -15.96 -7.39
C ALA A 349 3.51 -16.60 -8.74
N THR A 350 3.89 -17.87 -8.74
CA THR A 350 4.28 -18.63 -9.93
C THR A 350 3.89 -20.11 -9.77
N SER A 351 4.03 -20.87 -10.83
CA SER A 351 3.85 -22.33 -10.80
C SER A 351 4.85 -23.05 -9.87
N THR A 352 5.98 -22.39 -9.52
CA THR A 352 7.00 -22.96 -8.63
C THR A 352 6.81 -22.61 -7.15
N SER A 353 5.77 -21.84 -6.80
CA SER A 353 5.51 -21.43 -5.39
C SER A 353 5.40 -22.64 -4.45
N LEU A 354 4.78 -23.73 -4.89
CA LEU A 354 4.68 -24.97 -4.10
C LEU A 354 6.04 -25.65 -3.88
N ALA A 355 6.93 -25.61 -4.86
CA ALA A 355 8.29 -26.17 -4.71
C ALA A 355 9.09 -25.37 -3.67
N VAL A 356 9.01 -24.04 -3.70
CA VAL A 356 9.62 -23.18 -2.70
C VAL A 356 9.03 -23.47 -1.32
N LEU A 357 7.70 -23.55 -1.20
CA LEU A 357 7.02 -23.82 0.07
C LEU A 357 7.46 -25.17 0.64
N ASN A 358 7.48 -26.24 -0.16
CA ASN A 358 7.92 -27.56 0.28
C ASN A 358 9.39 -27.57 0.72
N ASN A 359 10.24 -26.76 0.08
CA ASN A 359 11.62 -26.61 0.54
C ASN A 359 11.68 -25.87 1.89
N LEU A 360 10.90 -24.81 2.09
CA LEU A 360 10.83 -24.08 3.35
C LEU A 360 10.37 -24.95 4.51
N THR A 361 9.38 -25.81 4.29
CA THR A 361 8.84 -26.69 5.32
C THR A 361 9.83 -27.76 5.77
N ARG A 362 10.67 -28.26 4.85
CA ARG A 362 11.60 -29.37 5.10
C ARG A 362 13.01 -28.93 5.50
N ASN A 363 13.51 -27.84 4.91
CA ASN A 363 14.94 -27.52 4.94
C ASN A 363 15.25 -26.22 5.68
N SER A 364 14.26 -25.54 6.23
CA SER A 364 14.49 -24.27 6.93
C SER A 364 13.51 -24.03 8.07
N TYR A 365 13.87 -23.14 8.97
CA TYR A 365 13.00 -22.58 10.00
C TYR A 365 12.50 -21.19 9.57
N ALA A 366 12.14 -21.05 8.29
CA ALA A 366 11.58 -19.79 7.79
C ALA A 366 10.43 -19.29 8.67
N ALA A 367 10.42 -18.02 8.94
CA ALA A 367 9.41 -17.35 9.76
C ALA A 367 8.06 -17.17 9.03
N GLY A 368 7.97 -17.59 7.78
CA GLY A 368 6.79 -17.49 6.93
C GLY A 368 7.15 -17.52 5.45
N LEU A 369 6.17 -17.28 4.59
CA LEU A 369 6.35 -17.07 3.16
C LEU A 369 5.47 -15.91 2.69
N ALA A 370 6.07 -14.88 2.09
CA ALA A 370 5.33 -13.81 1.40
C ALA A 370 5.19 -14.14 -0.08
N ILE A 371 3.97 -14.09 -0.59
CA ILE A 371 3.61 -14.37 -1.98
C ILE A 371 3.05 -13.09 -2.60
N ASP A 372 3.63 -12.63 -3.70
CA ASP A 372 3.25 -11.39 -4.38
C ASP A 372 2.60 -11.71 -5.73
N GLY A 373 1.31 -11.46 -5.87
CA GLY A 373 0.53 -11.75 -7.08
C GLY A 373 0.74 -10.74 -8.22
N GLU A 374 0.26 -11.10 -9.40
CA GLU A 374 0.43 -10.34 -10.66
C GLU A 374 -0.14 -8.92 -10.63
N ASP A 375 -1.20 -8.69 -9.84
CA ASP A 375 -1.86 -7.39 -9.73
C ASP A 375 -1.06 -6.34 -8.95
N GLY A 376 0.13 -6.67 -8.46
CA GLY A 376 1.06 -5.75 -7.83
C GLY A 376 1.46 -4.62 -8.80
N GLY A 377 1.68 -3.42 -8.26
CA GLY A 377 2.09 -2.27 -9.07
C GLY A 377 3.53 -1.88 -8.82
N THR A 378 4.26 -1.58 -9.90
CA THR A 378 5.55 -0.89 -9.81
C THR A 378 5.76 0.03 -11.00
N GLY A 379 6.24 1.26 -10.75
CA GLY A 379 6.58 2.20 -11.82
C GLY A 379 7.77 1.79 -12.68
N ALA A 380 8.49 0.73 -12.28
CA ALA A 380 9.68 0.25 -12.97
C ALA A 380 9.43 -1.03 -13.80
N ALA A 381 8.18 -1.49 -13.93
CA ALA A 381 7.85 -2.66 -14.74
C ALA A 381 7.50 -2.27 -16.18
N TYR A 382 7.86 -3.15 -17.13
CA TYR A 382 7.41 -3.04 -18.50
C TYR A 382 5.91 -3.36 -18.61
N ASN A 383 5.24 -2.76 -19.58
CA ASN A 383 3.80 -3.01 -19.80
C ASN A 383 3.51 -4.49 -20.10
N VAL A 384 4.41 -5.18 -20.81
CA VAL A 384 4.26 -6.60 -21.07
C VAL A 384 4.28 -7.42 -19.78
N SER A 385 5.19 -7.11 -18.85
CA SER A 385 5.25 -7.82 -17.57
C SER A 385 3.99 -7.56 -16.73
N LEU A 386 3.52 -6.30 -16.69
CA LEU A 386 2.33 -5.92 -15.91
C LEU A 386 1.03 -6.53 -16.43
N ASN A 387 0.92 -6.76 -17.74
CA ASN A 387 -0.35 -7.10 -18.38
C ASN A 387 -0.46 -8.57 -18.79
N THR A 388 0.67 -9.30 -18.88
CA THR A 388 0.68 -10.63 -19.49
C THR A 388 1.47 -11.68 -18.72
N MET A 389 2.14 -11.28 -17.63
CA MET A 389 2.95 -12.19 -16.82
C MET A 389 2.46 -12.22 -15.39
N GLY A 390 2.70 -13.34 -14.71
CA GLY A 390 2.37 -13.51 -13.30
C GLY A 390 1.28 -14.53 -13.05
N HIS A 391 0.85 -14.60 -11.82
CA HIS A 391 -0.19 -15.52 -11.37
C HIS A 391 -1.10 -14.81 -10.35
N PRO A 392 -2.43 -14.98 -10.42
CA PRO A 392 -3.35 -14.37 -9.47
C PRO A 392 -3.07 -14.79 -8.03
N ILE A 393 -3.02 -13.82 -7.12
CA ILE A 393 -2.69 -14.10 -5.72
C ILE A 393 -3.68 -15.05 -5.05
N ALA A 394 -4.98 -14.92 -5.30
CA ALA A 394 -6.01 -15.71 -4.64
C ALA A 394 -5.82 -17.22 -4.88
N SER A 395 -5.58 -17.63 -6.14
CA SER A 395 -5.38 -19.02 -6.50
C SER A 395 -4.05 -19.57 -6.01
N ASN A 396 -2.95 -18.81 -6.16
CA ASN A 396 -1.62 -19.24 -5.75
C ASN A 396 -1.51 -19.39 -4.23
N LEU A 397 -2.04 -18.42 -3.47
CA LEU A 397 -2.14 -18.49 -2.02
C LEU A 397 -2.95 -19.71 -1.58
N ARG A 398 -4.11 -19.94 -2.23
CA ARG A 398 -4.98 -21.06 -1.88
C ARG A 398 -4.28 -22.41 -2.07
N ASP A 399 -3.56 -22.59 -3.16
CA ASP A 399 -2.75 -23.78 -3.41
C ASP A 399 -1.69 -24.00 -2.32
N CYS A 400 -0.98 -22.93 -1.96
CA CYS A 400 0.03 -22.98 -0.90
C CYS A 400 -0.59 -23.35 0.45
N TYR A 401 -1.72 -22.72 0.80
CA TYR A 401 -2.40 -23.03 2.06
C TYR A 401 -2.92 -24.48 2.11
N LEU A 402 -3.55 -24.96 1.06
CA LEU A 402 -4.03 -26.35 0.98
C LEU A 402 -2.86 -27.35 1.06
N ASN A 403 -1.70 -26.98 0.52
CA ASN A 403 -0.51 -27.81 0.69
C ASN A 403 -0.02 -27.83 2.15
N LEU A 404 -0.04 -26.70 2.86
CA LEU A 404 0.26 -26.68 4.31
C LEU A 404 -0.73 -27.52 5.10
N VAL A 405 -2.03 -27.48 4.76
CA VAL A 405 -3.05 -28.34 5.39
C VAL A 405 -2.71 -29.83 5.20
N LYS A 406 -2.32 -30.24 3.98
CA LYS A 406 -1.90 -31.62 3.71
C LYS A 406 -0.67 -32.05 4.50
N LEU A 407 0.22 -31.09 4.81
CA LEU A 407 1.43 -31.32 5.60
C LEU A 407 1.19 -31.20 7.12
N GLY A 408 -0.01 -30.78 7.57
CA GLY A 408 -0.32 -30.48 8.97
C GLY A 408 0.32 -29.20 9.51
N MET A 409 0.85 -28.33 8.63
CA MET A 409 1.66 -27.16 8.99
C MET A 409 0.94 -25.81 8.83
N GLN A 410 -0.37 -25.82 8.59
CA GLN A 410 -1.18 -24.61 8.38
C GLN A 410 -1.20 -23.63 9.56
N ASN A 411 -0.91 -24.11 10.76
CA ASN A 411 -0.83 -23.31 11.98
C ASN A 411 0.61 -22.97 12.37
N GLU A 412 1.59 -23.58 11.74
CA GLU A 412 3.02 -23.35 12.01
C GLU A 412 3.63 -22.26 11.15
N LEU A 413 3.42 -22.35 9.81
CA LEU A 413 4.10 -21.50 8.83
C LEU A 413 3.14 -20.45 8.27
N PRO A 414 3.23 -19.19 8.72
CA PRO A 414 2.35 -18.14 8.23
C PRO A 414 2.61 -17.80 6.76
N LEU A 415 1.52 -17.55 6.01
CA LEU A 415 1.56 -17.06 4.64
C LEU A 415 1.13 -15.59 4.61
N PHE A 416 1.88 -14.75 3.89
CA PHE A 416 1.54 -13.35 3.66
C PHE A 416 1.25 -13.12 2.19
N ALA A 417 0.14 -12.44 1.88
CA ALA A 417 -0.31 -12.24 0.52
C ALA A 417 -0.14 -10.77 0.09
N GLY A 418 0.47 -10.55 -1.06
CA GLY A 418 0.60 -9.24 -1.71
C GLY A 418 0.14 -9.29 -3.16
N GLY A 419 0.19 -8.14 -3.84
CA GLY A 419 -0.21 -8.01 -5.25
C GLY A 419 -1.66 -7.56 -5.42
N GLY A 420 -1.87 -6.27 -5.68
CA GLY A 420 -3.17 -5.70 -5.99
C GLY A 420 -4.17 -5.56 -4.85
N VAL A 421 -3.79 -5.89 -3.62
CA VAL A 421 -4.67 -5.82 -2.44
C VAL A 421 -5.16 -4.39 -2.25
N GLY A 422 -6.47 -4.20 -2.29
CA GLY A 422 -7.11 -2.88 -2.22
C GLY A 422 -7.19 -2.11 -3.55
N LYS A 423 -6.74 -2.68 -4.67
CA LYS A 423 -6.70 -2.03 -6.00
C LYS A 423 -8.05 -1.43 -6.41
N SER A 424 -9.14 -2.10 -6.12
CA SER A 424 -10.51 -1.66 -6.41
C SER A 424 -11.08 -0.63 -5.43
N GLY A 425 -10.37 -0.34 -4.34
CA GLY A 425 -10.84 0.49 -3.24
C GLY A 425 -11.48 -0.28 -2.07
N ASN A 426 -11.49 -1.62 -2.13
CA ASN A 426 -12.08 -2.49 -1.10
C ASN A 426 -11.00 -3.21 -0.28
N LEU A 427 -10.09 -2.46 0.35
CA LEU A 427 -8.94 -3.03 1.06
C LEU A 427 -9.34 -4.07 2.11
N ALA A 428 -10.29 -3.74 2.98
CA ALA A 428 -10.69 -4.64 4.07
C ALA A 428 -11.36 -5.93 3.54
N ALA A 429 -12.20 -5.83 2.51
CA ALA A 429 -12.82 -7.00 1.90
C ALA A 429 -11.78 -7.88 1.17
N ASN A 430 -10.86 -7.28 0.43
CA ASN A 430 -9.79 -8.04 -0.23
C ASN A 430 -8.88 -8.74 0.79
N ALA A 431 -8.50 -8.04 1.87
CA ALA A 431 -7.69 -8.60 2.95
C ALA A 431 -8.44 -9.75 3.66
N ALA A 432 -9.71 -9.53 4.01
CA ALA A 432 -10.53 -10.56 4.64
C ALA A 432 -10.66 -11.82 3.76
N ALA A 433 -10.90 -11.66 2.46
CA ALA A 433 -10.97 -12.78 1.53
C ALA A 433 -9.65 -13.57 1.48
N LEU A 434 -8.49 -12.88 1.38
CA LEU A 434 -7.19 -13.52 1.38
C LEU A 434 -6.87 -14.23 2.70
N ILE A 435 -7.23 -13.62 3.85
CA ILE A 435 -7.08 -14.27 5.17
C ILE A 435 -7.91 -15.56 5.22
N MET A 436 -9.17 -15.51 4.78
CA MET A 436 -10.03 -16.68 4.77
C MET A 436 -9.64 -17.73 3.71
N LEU A 437 -8.88 -17.35 2.69
CA LEU A 437 -8.24 -18.28 1.74
C LEU A 437 -6.94 -18.89 2.29
N GLY A 438 -6.41 -18.39 3.42
CA GLY A 438 -5.27 -18.97 4.11
C GLY A 438 -4.10 -18.03 4.41
N ALA A 439 -4.20 -16.73 4.14
CA ALA A 439 -3.16 -15.78 4.55
C ALA A 439 -3.23 -15.47 6.05
N SER A 440 -2.09 -15.37 6.69
CA SER A 440 -1.96 -14.83 8.05
C SER A 440 -1.99 -13.30 8.06
N GLY A 441 -1.70 -12.67 6.92
CA GLY A 441 -1.78 -11.23 6.73
C GLY A 441 -1.55 -10.84 5.28
N VAL A 442 -1.75 -9.56 4.99
CA VAL A 442 -1.60 -9.01 3.64
C VAL A 442 -0.57 -7.89 3.59
N GLN A 443 0.07 -7.73 2.43
CA GLN A 443 1.00 -6.64 2.15
C GLN A 443 0.43 -5.72 1.08
N THR A 444 0.45 -4.40 1.33
CA THR A 444 0.04 -3.41 0.33
C THR A 444 0.96 -2.18 0.36
N GLY A 445 1.38 -1.70 -0.80
CA GLY A 445 2.20 -0.48 -0.94
C GLY A 445 1.45 0.62 -1.66
N LYS A 446 0.93 0.33 -2.84
CA LYS A 446 0.28 1.31 -3.70
C LYS A 446 -0.97 1.92 -3.06
N TYR A 447 -1.78 1.10 -2.40
CA TYR A 447 -2.96 1.56 -1.69
C TYR A 447 -2.60 2.51 -0.54
N VAL A 448 -1.53 2.21 0.19
CA VAL A 448 -0.99 3.10 1.24
C VAL A 448 -0.60 4.46 0.65
N MET A 449 0.11 4.49 -0.48
CA MET A 449 0.43 5.75 -1.16
C MET A 449 -0.82 6.50 -1.64
N GLN A 450 -1.86 5.78 -2.07
CA GLN A 450 -3.13 6.38 -2.47
C GLN A 450 -3.86 7.00 -1.28
N ALA A 451 -3.94 6.30 -0.17
CA ALA A 451 -4.62 6.75 1.03
C ALA A 451 -3.84 7.88 1.74
N ALA A 452 -2.56 7.66 2.03
CA ALA A 452 -1.77 8.59 2.83
C ALA A 452 -1.33 9.85 2.06
N ALA A 453 -1.11 9.75 0.75
CA ALA A 453 -0.54 10.86 -0.02
C ALA A 453 -1.31 11.21 -1.31
N GLY A 454 -2.46 10.57 -1.54
CA GLY A 454 -3.28 10.85 -2.72
C GLY A 454 -2.60 10.45 -4.04
N CYS A 455 -1.84 9.35 -4.07
CA CYS A 455 -1.30 8.80 -5.30
C CYS A 455 -2.42 8.47 -6.28
N LEU A 456 -2.28 8.89 -7.53
CA LEU A 456 -3.32 8.70 -8.55
C LEU A 456 -3.37 7.28 -9.09
N GLY A 457 -2.28 6.52 -8.88
CA GLY A 457 -2.12 5.19 -9.42
C GLY A 457 -1.96 5.15 -10.94
N SER A 458 -1.41 4.04 -11.44
CA SER A 458 -1.33 3.76 -12.88
C SER A 458 -2.63 3.19 -13.44
N GLU A 459 -3.58 2.88 -12.57
CA GLU A 459 -4.86 2.33 -12.98
C GLU A 459 -5.66 3.38 -13.75
N HIS A 460 -6.26 2.97 -14.85
CA HIS A 460 -7.03 3.82 -15.76
C HIS A 460 -6.23 4.93 -16.44
N ASP A 461 -4.94 4.70 -16.75
CA ASP A 461 -4.06 5.64 -17.46
C ASP A 461 -3.97 7.05 -16.85
N ARG A 462 -4.27 7.17 -15.55
CA ARG A 462 -4.31 8.48 -14.88
C ARG A 462 -2.93 9.01 -14.51
N CYS A 463 -1.99 8.12 -14.14
CA CYS A 463 -0.63 8.52 -13.82
C CYS A 463 0.31 7.31 -13.84
N ASN A 464 1.39 7.38 -14.61
CA ASN A 464 2.45 6.37 -14.68
C ASN A 464 3.84 7.02 -14.83
N ILE A 465 4.13 8.06 -14.04
CA ILE A 465 5.38 8.83 -14.15
C ILE A 465 6.32 8.61 -12.95
N CYS A 466 6.06 7.59 -12.14
CA CYS A 466 6.94 7.26 -11.00
C CYS A 466 8.35 6.89 -11.45
N ASN A 467 8.46 6.20 -12.59
CA ASN A 467 9.73 5.76 -13.15
C ASN A 467 10.60 6.89 -13.65
N ILE A 468 10.03 8.01 -14.11
CA ILE A 468 10.78 9.16 -14.62
C ILE A 468 11.09 10.22 -13.54
N GLY A 469 10.75 9.98 -12.28
CA GLY A 469 11.08 10.88 -11.17
C GLY A 469 10.26 12.17 -11.07
N LEU A 470 9.27 12.35 -11.93
CA LEU A 470 8.48 13.58 -12.06
C LEU A 470 7.12 13.47 -11.35
N CYS A 471 7.04 12.76 -10.23
CA CYS A 471 5.79 12.59 -9.48
C CYS A 471 5.21 13.96 -9.06
N PRO A 472 4.04 14.38 -9.58
CA PRO A 472 3.47 15.70 -9.30
C PRO A 472 3.02 15.87 -7.85
N LYS A 473 2.77 14.75 -7.16
CA LYS A 473 2.45 14.71 -5.73
C LYS A 473 3.70 14.70 -4.84
N GLY A 474 4.89 14.59 -5.42
CA GLY A 474 6.12 14.49 -4.65
C GLY A 474 6.36 13.15 -3.97
N ILE A 475 5.49 12.14 -4.17
CA ILE A 475 5.55 10.84 -3.47
C ILE A 475 6.78 10.02 -3.87
N THR A 476 7.08 9.99 -5.18
CA THR A 476 8.13 9.12 -5.75
C THR A 476 9.23 9.91 -6.46
N SER A 477 9.40 11.18 -6.13
CA SER A 477 10.43 12.05 -6.69
C SER A 477 11.55 12.30 -5.68
N GLN A 478 12.78 12.46 -6.19
CA GLN A 478 13.92 12.94 -5.40
C GLN A 478 14.24 14.42 -5.67
N ASP A 479 13.41 15.10 -6.51
CA ASP A 479 13.52 16.53 -6.76
C ASP A 479 12.87 17.32 -5.61
N PRO A 480 13.62 18.17 -4.87
CA PRO A 480 13.09 18.97 -3.77
C PRO A 480 11.93 19.88 -4.17
N ARG A 481 11.91 20.38 -5.43
CA ARG A 481 10.82 21.23 -5.94
C ARG A 481 9.50 20.49 -6.03
N LEU A 482 9.54 19.16 -6.18
CA LEU A 482 8.36 18.29 -6.25
C LEU A 482 7.98 17.75 -4.89
N TYR A 483 8.92 17.18 -4.12
CA TYR A 483 8.58 16.51 -2.88
C TYR A 483 8.25 17.47 -1.72
N ARG A 484 8.71 18.75 -1.73
CA ARG A 484 8.27 19.76 -0.75
C ARG A 484 6.76 20.06 -0.76
N ARG A 485 6.04 19.57 -1.79
CA ARG A 485 4.57 19.64 -1.88
C ARG A 485 3.88 18.64 -0.95
N LEU A 486 4.61 17.70 -0.43
CA LEU A 486 4.11 16.65 0.43
C LEU A 486 4.38 17.01 1.88
N ASP A 487 3.32 17.11 2.65
CA ASP A 487 3.38 17.33 4.09
C ASP A 487 3.48 15.96 4.79
N GLN A 488 4.57 15.75 5.51
CA GLN A 488 4.85 14.48 6.18
C GLN A 488 3.91 14.22 7.37
N GLU A 489 3.47 15.26 8.08
CA GLU A 489 2.52 15.14 9.20
C GLU A 489 1.17 14.68 8.66
N GLN A 490 0.72 15.28 7.57
CA GLN A 490 -0.52 14.90 6.91
C GLN A 490 -0.46 13.48 6.33
N VAL A 491 0.69 13.04 5.83
CA VAL A 491 0.89 11.63 5.42
C VAL A 491 0.72 10.71 6.62
N ALA A 492 1.28 11.08 7.78
CA ALA A 492 1.18 10.30 9.01
C ALA A 492 -0.27 10.21 9.50
N GLU A 493 -0.97 11.35 9.61
CA GLU A 493 -2.39 11.40 10.02
C GLU A 493 -3.27 10.50 9.15
N ARG A 494 -3.12 10.59 7.84
CA ARG A 494 -3.90 9.78 6.90
C ARG A 494 -3.55 8.30 6.92
N LEU A 495 -2.30 7.98 7.23
CA LEU A 495 -1.92 6.59 7.46
C LEU A 495 -2.62 6.04 8.69
N VAL A 496 -2.66 6.79 9.78
CA VAL A 496 -3.39 6.42 11.01
C VAL A 496 -4.86 6.20 10.71
N ASP A 497 -5.50 7.14 10.05
CA ASP A 497 -6.91 7.05 9.66
C ASP A 497 -7.19 5.82 8.78
N LEU A 498 -6.27 5.51 7.84
CA LEU A 498 -6.37 4.30 7.02
C LEU A 498 -6.43 3.04 7.88
N PHE A 499 -5.51 2.89 8.84
CA PHE A 499 -5.43 1.69 9.67
C PHE A 499 -6.61 1.58 10.64
N VAL A 500 -7.04 2.68 11.24
CA VAL A 500 -8.23 2.72 12.12
C VAL A 500 -9.50 2.34 11.32
N SER A 501 -9.68 2.91 10.14
CA SER A 501 -10.82 2.57 9.28
C SER A 501 -10.79 1.11 8.82
N PHE A 502 -9.61 0.62 8.46
CA PHE A 502 -9.40 -0.77 8.07
C PHE A 502 -9.74 -1.74 9.21
N ASP A 503 -9.33 -1.42 10.44
CA ASP A 503 -9.64 -2.22 11.63
C ASP A 503 -11.16 -2.35 11.85
N VAL A 504 -11.87 -1.22 11.79
CA VAL A 504 -13.33 -1.19 11.94
C VAL A 504 -14.02 -2.00 10.84
N GLU A 505 -13.61 -1.85 9.59
CA GLU A 505 -14.22 -2.57 8.46
C GLU A 505 -13.93 -4.08 8.55
N LEU A 506 -12.71 -4.46 8.91
CA LEU A 506 -12.32 -5.85 9.04
C LEU A 506 -13.09 -6.56 10.18
N LYS A 507 -13.24 -5.87 11.32
CA LYS A 507 -14.07 -6.34 12.44
C LYS A 507 -15.53 -6.53 12.05
N LYS A 508 -16.11 -5.61 11.26
CA LYS A 508 -17.47 -5.73 10.73
C LYS A 508 -17.65 -6.94 9.80
N ILE A 509 -16.59 -7.36 9.10
CA ILE A 509 -16.62 -8.55 8.26
C ILE A 509 -16.50 -9.81 9.13
N PHE A 510 -15.61 -9.85 10.12
CA PHE A 510 -15.29 -11.05 10.87
C PHE A 510 -16.26 -11.34 12.01
N ALA A 511 -16.85 -10.35 12.64
CA ALA A 511 -17.81 -10.55 13.72
C ALA A 511 -19.00 -11.42 13.29
N PRO A 512 -19.68 -11.16 12.15
CA PRO A 512 -20.78 -12.03 11.66
C PRO A 512 -20.35 -13.45 11.32
N LEU A 513 -19.05 -13.73 11.24
CA LEU A 513 -18.52 -15.09 11.05
C LEU A 513 -18.31 -15.85 12.37
N GLY A 514 -18.76 -15.29 13.51
CA GLY A 514 -18.62 -15.89 14.84
C GLY A 514 -17.19 -15.87 15.39
N ARG A 515 -16.33 -14.99 14.84
CA ARG A 515 -14.95 -14.83 15.32
C ARG A 515 -14.82 -13.57 16.17
N SER A 516 -14.19 -13.71 17.29
CA SER A 516 -14.15 -12.67 18.30
C SER A 516 -12.74 -12.26 18.73
N THR A 517 -11.78 -13.16 18.62
CA THR A 517 -10.43 -12.97 19.16
C THR A 517 -9.32 -13.45 18.23
N SER A 518 -9.67 -14.13 17.13
CA SER A 518 -8.68 -14.67 16.19
C SER A 518 -9.11 -14.45 14.75
N LEU A 519 -8.11 -14.30 13.87
CA LEU A 519 -8.36 -14.22 12.44
C LEU A 519 -8.97 -15.52 11.90
N PRO A 520 -9.95 -15.47 10.98
CA PRO A 520 -10.58 -16.64 10.36
C PRO A 520 -9.71 -17.24 9.25
N ILE A 521 -8.44 -17.53 9.54
CA ILE A 521 -7.48 -18.07 8.57
C ILE A 521 -7.99 -19.41 8.04
N GLY A 522 -8.12 -19.51 6.71
CA GLY A 522 -8.54 -20.73 6.04
C GLY A 522 -10.03 -21.07 6.11
N MET A 523 -10.89 -20.21 6.68
CA MET A 523 -12.36 -20.40 6.74
C MET A 523 -13.03 -20.19 5.37
N SER A 524 -12.59 -20.91 4.37
CA SER A 524 -13.07 -20.75 2.98
C SER A 524 -14.54 -21.20 2.78
N ASP A 525 -15.09 -21.98 3.68
CA ASP A 525 -16.48 -22.40 3.70
C ASP A 525 -17.48 -21.26 3.96
N ALA A 526 -16.98 -20.14 4.52
CA ALA A 526 -17.73 -18.90 4.69
C ALA A 526 -17.53 -17.91 3.53
N LEU A 527 -16.87 -18.32 2.45
CA LEU A 527 -16.73 -17.54 1.22
C LEU A 527 -17.61 -18.07 0.10
N GLY A 528 -18.06 -17.20 -0.75
CA GLY A 528 -18.81 -17.56 -1.95
C GLY A 528 -18.52 -16.63 -3.13
N ILE A 529 -18.71 -17.12 -4.33
CA ILE A 529 -18.56 -16.34 -5.57
C ILE A 529 -19.60 -16.77 -6.60
N ASP A 530 -20.02 -15.84 -7.45
CA ASP A 530 -20.96 -16.04 -8.55
C ASP A 530 -20.33 -16.56 -9.85
N ASP A 531 -19.21 -17.25 -9.74
CA ASP A 531 -18.44 -17.84 -10.84
C ASP A 531 -18.08 -19.27 -10.46
N LYS A 532 -18.66 -20.23 -11.16
CA LYS A 532 -18.50 -21.66 -10.86
C LYS A 532 -17.05 -22.11 -10.99
N ALA A 533 -16.35 -21.69 -12.05
CA ALA A 533 -14.95 -22.08 -12.25
C ALA A 533 -14.04 -21.49 -11.16
N ALA A 534 -14.26 -20.24 -10.77
CA ALA A 534 -13.54 -19.61 -9.68
C ALA A 534 -13.88 -20.25 -8.33
N ALA A 535 -15.14 -20.62 -8.07
CA ALA A 535 -15.55 -21.31 -6.85
C ALA A 535 -14.84 -22.66 -6.71
N ASP A 536 -14.84 -23.46 -7.76
CA ASP A 536 -14.16 -24.77 -7.80
C ASP A 536 -12.64 -24.60 -7.63
N ARG A 537 -12.03 -23.61 -8.31
CA ARG A 537 -10.59 -23.35 -8.23
C ARG A 537 -10.14 -22.91 -6.84
N LEU A 538 -10.91 -22.07 -6.16
CA LEU A 538 -10.61 -21.56 -4.83
C LEU A 538 -11.13 -22.48 -3.71
N GLN A 539 -11.90 -23.51 -4.03
CA GLN A 539 -12.60 -24.36 -3.07
C GLN A 539 -13.46 -23.56 -2.08
N ILE A 540 -14.31 -22.70 -2.63
CA ILE A 540 -15.30 -21.89 -1.91
C ILE A 540 -16.69 -22.16 -2.49
N LYS A 541 -17.74 -21.60 -1.86
CA LYS A 541 -19.10 -21.85 -2.32
C LYS A 541 -19.40 -21.14 -3.64
N TYR A 542 -20.10 -21.83 -4.53
CA TYR A 542 -20.77 -21.17 -5.65
C TYR A 542 -22.07 -20.58 -5.13
N VAL A 543 -22.28 -19.28 -5.33
CA VAL A 543 -23.48 -18.54 -4.91
C VAL A 543 -24.05 -17.80 -6.12
N VAL A 544 -25.36 -17.97 -6.36
CA VAL A 544 -26.09 -17.36 -7.47
C VAL A 544 -26.72 -16.04 -7.05
#